data_e8b2026c69214e9ee34038c18d4d567b
#
_entry.id   e8b2026c69214e9ee34038c18d4d567b
#
_cell.length_a   1.000
_cell.length_b   1.000
_cell.length_c   1.000
_cell.angle_alpha   90.00
_cell.angle_beta   90.00
_cell.angle_gamma   90.00
#
_symmetry.space_group_name_H-M   'P 1'
#
loop_
_entity.id
_entity.type
_entity.pdbx_description
1 polymer ?
#
loop_
_entity_poly.entity_id
_entity_poly.type
_entity_poly.pdbx_seq_one_letter_code
_entity_poly.pdbx_strand_id
1 'polypeptide(L)'
;MNLTRRGALGALVTTAAGLGLSACGQELPKPQPSKADATAKPVLDSTRLETILKRIQTGLTAADKDRDPAKLTGYLNGPALRLRTANYKLVKAGGGSVATLNTNARMSAVGATSTFPRTAISVSAISGKNNSPLLLVLDQQDARSNYEMWAWVRLFAGAKIPATAGPAVGSAQIEADSTQFLFS
;
A
#
# COMPACT_ATOMS: atom_id res chain seq x y z
N MET A 1 10.61 69.28 35.38
CA MET A 1 11.55 70.10 34.62
C MET A 1 11.45 69.62 33.22
N ASN A 2 10.59 70.23 32.36
CA ASN A 2 10.93 71.28 31.38
C ASN A 2 12.00 70.74 30.41
N LEU A 3 11.85 70.69 29.11
CA LEU A 3 11.34 71.66 28.13
C LEU A 3 11.18 70.98 26.74
N THR A 4 10.02 71.11 26.14
CA THR A 4 9.67 71.59 24.80
C THR A 4 10.75 72.15 23.93
N ARG A 5 10.72 71.85 22.62
CA ARG A 5 10.84 72.75 21.43
C ARG A 5 10.71 71.88 20.17
N ARG A 6 9.66 71.94 19.36
CA ARG A 6 9.22 72.87 18.34
C ARG A 6 10.34 73.24 17.32
N GLY A 7 10.10 72.93 16.08
CA GLY A 7 10.72 73.47 14.86
C GLY A 7 10.55 72.47 13.76
N ALA A 8 9.61 72.52 12.91
CA ALA A 8 9.30 73.44 11.81
C ALA A 8 9.93 72.93 10.48
N LEU A 9 9.01 72.50 9.59
CA LEU A 9 8.97 72.75 8.13
C LEU A 9 10.20 72.33 7.30
N GLY A 10 9.93 71.43 6.36
CA GLY A 10 10.71 71.17 5.17
C GLY A 10 9.98 70.23 4.24
N ALA A 11 9.10 70.78 3.46
CA ALA A 11 8.47 70.10 2.35
C ALA A 11 9.51 69.82 1.28
N LEU A 12 9.80 68.56 0.99
CA LEU A 12 10.48 68.14 -0.23
C LEU A 12 9.67 67.01 -0.85
N VAL A 13 8.94 67.43 -1.87
CA VAL A 13 8.32 66.52 -2.83
C VAL A 13 9.40 65.85 -3.62
N THR A 14 9.68 64.60 -3.32
CA THR A 14 10.39 63.71 -4.23
C THR A 14 9.44 62.64 -4.72
N THR A 15 9.01 62.83 -5.93
CA THR A 15 8.43 61.82 -6.79
C THR A 15 9.40 60.65 -6.93
N ALA A 16 9.29 59.67 -6.07
CA ALA A 16 9.95 58.40 -6.26
C ALA A 16 9.02 57.49 -7.05
N ALA A 17 9.44 57.22 -8.27
CA ALA A 17 8.87 56.33 -9.20
C ALA A 17 8.47 54.99 -8.53
N GLY A 18 7.20 54.67 -8.61
CA GLY A 18 6.68 53.35 -8.25
C GLY A 18 7.33 52.30 -9.14
N LEU A 19 8.37 51.65 -8.63
CA LEU A 19 8.76 50.36 -9.14
C LEU A 19 7.69 49.38 -8.69
N GLY A 20 6.72 49.17 -9.58
CA GLY A 20 5.77 48.08 -9.47
C GLY A 20 6.55 46.77 -9.32
N LEU A 21 6.49 46.21 -8.12
CA LEU A 21 6.71 44.81 -7.92
C LEU A 21 5.56 44.08 -8.61
N SER A 22 5.59 44.08 -9.93
CA SER A 22 4.93 43.04 -10.67
C SER A 22 5.64 41.74 -10.30
N ALA A 23 5.25 41.15 -9.16
CA ALA A 23 5.42 39.75 -8.95
C ALA A 23 4.71 39.09 -10.12
N CYS A 24 5.44 38.90 -11.21
CA CYS A 24 5.06 37.98 -12.25
C CYS A 24 4.83 36.66 -11.54
N GLY A 25 3.59 36.40 -11.19
CA GLY A 25 3.16 35.04 -10.94
C GLY A 25 3.45 34.27 -12.23
N GLN A 26 4.67 33.78 -12.37
CA GLN A 26 4.94 32.75 -13.36
C GLN A 26 3.98 31.64 -13.02
N GLU A 27 2.96 31.50 -13.85
CA GLU A 27 2.06 30.37 -13.77
C GLU A 27 2.95 29.14 -13.75
N LEU A 28 2.97 28.43 -12.62
CA LEU A 28 3.72 27.20 -12.50
C LEU A 28 3.31 26.33 -13.68
N PRO A 29 4.24 25.78 -14.47
CA PRO A 29 3.89 24.94 -15.60
C PRO A 29 2.95 23.87 -15.10
N LYS A 30 1.73 23.88 -15.61
CA LYS A 30 0.75 22.85 -15.30
C LYS A 30 1.42 21.54 -15.63
N PRO A 31 1.51 20.59 -14.67
CA PRO A 31 2.08 19.30 -14.96
C PRO A 31 1.30 18.71 -16.13
N GLN A 32 1.89 18.75 -17.29
CA GLN A 32 1.34 18.00 -18.41
C GLN A 32 1.54 16.53 -18.06
N PRO A 33 0.45 15.75 -17.96
CA PRO A 33 0.62 14.32 -17.90
C PRO A 33 1.46 13.95 -19.12
N SER A 34 2.70 13.50 -18.90
CA SER A 34 3.44 12.85 -19.96
C SER A 34 2.48 11.84 -20.58
N LYS A 35 2.40 11.76 -21.90
CA LYS A 35 1.65 10.70 -22.57
C LYS A 35 2.08 9.42 -21.89
N ALA A 36 1.23 8.91 -20.99
CA ALA A 36 1.55 7.71 -20.26
C ALA A 36 1.78 6.66 -21.31
N ASP A 37 2.96 6.06 -21.31
CA ASP A 37 3.17 4.86 -22.09
C ASP A 37 1.97 3.97 -21.85
N ALA A 38 1.27 3.57 -22.89
CA ALA A 38 0.04 2.78 -22.80
C ALA A 38 0.26 1.42 -22.10
N THR A 39 1.51 1.11 -21.78
CA THR A 39 1.90 -0.09 -21.07
C THR A 39 1.74 0.12 -19.57
N ALA A 40 0.79 -0.57 -18.98
CA ALA A 40 0.58 -0.57 -17.53
C ALA A 40 1.88 -1.01 -16.82
N LYS A 41 2.30 -0.23 -15.84
CA LYS A 41 3.53 -0.49 -15.07
C LYS A 41 3.24 -1.35 -13.84
N PRO A 42 4.23 -2.12 -13.35
CA PRO A 42 4.09 -2.83 -12.09
C PRO A 42 3.67 -1.87 -10.97
N VAL A 43 2.67 -2.26 -10.20
CA VAL A 43 2.12 -1.42 -9.12
C VAL A 43 3.04 -1.34 -7.90
N LEU A 44 3.96 -2.29 -7.75
CA LEU A 44 4.94 -2.38 -6.67
C LEU A 44 6.28 -2.87 -7.21
N ASP A 45 7.36 -2.33 -6.69
CA ASP A 45 8.69 -2.94 -6.75
C ASP A 45 8.91 -3.95 -5.60
N SER A 46 9.99 -4.71 -5.69
CA SER A 46 10.33 -5.74 -4.69
C SER A 46 10.50 -5.16 -3.28
N THR A 47 11.17 -4.03 -3.14
CA THR A 47 11.46 -3.39 -1.84
C THR A 47 10.19 -2.91 -1.15
N ARG A 48 9.28 -2.29 -1.90
CA ARG A 48 7.98 -1.87 -1.37
C ARG A 48 7.13 -3.07 -0.98
N LEU A 49 7.11 -4.12 -1.79
CA LEU A 49 6.37 -5.33 -1.47
C LEU A 49 6.87 -5.99 -0.19
N GLU A 50 8.19 -6.11 -0.02
CA GLU A 50 8.81 -6.63 1.21
C GLU A 50 8.43 -5.78 2.43
N THR A 51 8.45 -4.45 2.29
CA THR A 51 8.04 -3.52 3.36
C THR A 51 6.58 -3.72 3.74
N ILE A 52 5.68 -3.90 2.76
CA ILE A 52 4.27 -4.18 2.98
C ILE A 52 4.09 -5.51 3.71
N LEU A 53 4.73 -6.57 3.25
CA LEU A 53 4.66 -7.90 3.87
C LEU A 53 5.17 -7.88 5.32
N LYS A 54 6.26 -7.17 5.58
CA LYS A 54 6.81 -6.99 6.93
C LYS A 54 5.86 -6.22 7.84
N ARG A 55 5.21 -5.17 7.32
CA ARG A 55 4.19 -4.42 8.05
C ARG A 55 3.01 -5.32 8.43
N ILE A 56 2.51 -6.10 7.48
CA ILE A 56 1.42 -7.07 7.70
C ILE A 56 1.83 -8.11 8.75
N GLN A 57 3.05 -8.65 8.67
CA GLN A 57 3.56 -9.60 9.67
C GLN A 57 3.58 -9.01 11.08
N THR A 58 4.00 -7.75 11.22
CA THR A 58 4.03 -7.07 12.51
C THR A 58 2.61 -6.92 13.08
N GLY A 59 1.65 -6.48 12.27
CA GLY A 59 0.25 -6.36 12.69
C GLY A 59 -0.39 -7.70 13.06
N LEU A 60 -0.15 -8.74 12.26
CA LEU A 60 -0.59 -10.10 12.55
C LEU A 60 -0.02 -10.60 13.88
N THR A 61 1.28 -10.43 14.11
CA THR A 61 1.93 -10.88 15.35
C THR A 61 1.32 -10.21 16.58
N ALA A 62 1.05 -8.91 16.51
CA ALA A 62 0.42 -8.16 17.59
C ALA A 62 -1.03 -8.60 17.83
N ALA A 63 -1.81 -8.79 16.75
CA ALA A 63 -3.18 -9.23 16.84
C ALA A 63 -3.31 -10.68 17.36
N ASP A 64 -2.44 -11.58 16.91
CA ASP A 64 -2.40 -12.99 17.29
C ASP A 64 -2.08 -13.18 18.76
N LYS A 65 -1.14 -12.38 19.27
CA LYS A 65 -0.76 -12.40 20.70
C LYS A 65 -1.97 -12.14 21.60
N ASP A 66 -2.77 -11.15 21.24
CA ASP A 66 -3.90 -10.73 22.08
C ASP A 66 -5.22 -11.39 21.64
N ARG A 67 -5.22 -12.07 20.49
CA ARG A 67 -6.41 -12.62 19.82
C ARG A 67 -7.49 -11.56 19.65
N ASP A 68 -7.06 -10.37 19.23
CA ASP A 68 -7.92 -9.20 19.09
C ASP A 68 -8.14 -8.86 17.61
N PRO A 69 -9.37 -9.06 17.09
CA PRO A 69 -9.67 -8.74 15.69
C PRO A 69 -9.54 -7.25 15.36
N ALA A 70 -9.71 -6.34 16.33
CA ALA A 70 -9.59 -4.91 16.08
C ALA A 70 -8.16 -4.52 15.65
N LYS A 71 -7.16 -5.26 16.11
CA LYS A 71 -5.75 -5.07 15.73
C LYS A 71 -5.41 -5.55 14.32
N LEU A 72 -6.34 -6.21 13.63
CA LEU A 72 -6.18 -6.63 12.23
C LEU A 72 -6.55 -5.53 11.24
N THR A 73 -7.24 -4.49 11.68
CA THR A 73 -7.65 -3.36 10.82
C THR A 73 -6.41 -2.68 10.20
N GLY A 74 -6.45 -2.47 8.89
CA GLY A 74 -5.34 -1.91 8.13
C GLY A 74 -4.24 -2.91 7.75
N TYR A 75 -4.38 -4.18 8.16
CA TYR A 75 -3.46 -5.27 7.80
C TYR A 75 -4.15 -6.38 7.02
N LEU A 76 -5.38 -6.71 7.40
CA LEU A 76 -6.23 -7.71 6.76
C LEU A 76 -7.58 -7.10 6.40
N ASN A 77 -8.12 -7.53 5.27
CA ASN A 77 -9.48 -7.24 4.87
C ASN A 77 -10.19 -8.52 4.35
N GLY A 78 -11.39 -8.37 3.84
CA GLY A 78 -12.13 -9.39 3.13
C GLY A 78 -12.16 -10.79 3.80
N PRO A 79 -11.93 -11.85 3.04
CA PRO A 79 -11.88 -13.23 3.54
C PRO A 79 -10.82 -13.44 4.63
N ALA A 80 -9.66 -12.82 4.49
CA ALA A 80 -8.57 -12.95 5.44
C ALA A 80 -8.96 -12.47 6.84
N LEU A 81 -9.54 -11.28 6.94
CA LEU A 81 -10.03 -10.73 8.20
C LEU A 81 -11.10 -11.61 8.83
N ARG A 82 -12.08 -12.08 8.03
CA ARG A 82 -13.15 -12.94 8.52
C ARG A 82 -12.63 -14.26 9.08
N LEU A 83 -11.74 -14.91 8.32
CA LEU A 83 -11.16 -16.19 8.73
C LEU A 83 -10.31 -16.05 9.99
N ARG A 84 -9.47 -15.01 10.09
CA ARG A 84 -8.63 -14.78 11.27
C ARG A 84 -9.48 -14.46 12.51
N THR A 85 -10.51 -13.65 12.35
CA THR A 85 -11.49 -13.36 13.41
C THR A 85 -12.19 -14.64 13.90
N ALA A 86 -12.61 -15.52 12.98
CA ALA A 86 -13.22 -16.80 13.33
C ALA A 86 -12.22 -17.69 14.09
N ASN A 87 -10.96 -17.75 13.67
CA ASN A 87 -9.91 -18.49 14.39
C ASN A 87 -9.72 -17.99 15.82
N TYR A 88 -9.72 -16.67 16.05
CA TYR A 88 -9.63 -16.14 17.42
C TYR A 88 -10.82 -16.53 18.28
N LYS A 89 -12.05 -16.48 17.73
CA LYS A 89 -13.26 -16.92 18.44
C LYS A 89 -13.17 -18.40 18.80
N LEU A 90 -12.76 -19.25 17.87
CA LEU A 90 -12.60 -20.68 18.09
C LEU A 90 -11.60 -20.98 19.21
N VAL A 91 -10.43 -20.34 19.19
CA VAL A 91 -9.41 -20.54 20.22
C VAL A 91 -9.88 -20.02 21.57
N LYS A 92 -10.59 -18.90 21.64
CA LYS A 92 -11.21 -18.41 22.89
C LYS A 92 -12.26 -19.35 23.45
N ALA A 93 -12.94 -20.11 22.60
CA ALA A 93 -13.91 -21.15 22.98
C ALA A 93 -13.25 -22.49 23.34
N GLY A 94 -11.93 -22.58 23.43
CA GLY A 94 -11.20 -23.80 23.78
C GLY A 94 -10.84 -24.69 22.60
N GLY A 95 -11.07 -24.25 21.36
CA GLY A 95 -10.75 -25.00 20.13
C GLY A 95 -9.40 -24.64 19.54
N GLY A 96 -8.49 -25.61 19.47
CA GLY A 96 -7.25 -25.52 18.70
C GLY A 96 -6.29 -24.38 19.08
N SER A 97 -5.52 -23.93 18.12
CA SER A 97 -4.57 -22.82 18.26
C SER A 97 -4.61 -21.91 17.03
N VAL A 98 -4.16 -20.66 17.21
CA VAL A 98 -3.99 -19.75 16.08
C VAL A 98 -2.78 -20.18 15.27
N ALA A 99 -3.00 -20.61 14.03
CA ALA A 99 -1.92 -21.02 13.14
C ALA A 99 -1.05 -19.82 12.76
N THR A 100 0.26 -19.96 12.84
CA THR A 100 1.20 -18.92 12.41
C THR A 100 1.09 -18.70 10.90
N LEU A 101 0.97 -17.45 10.50
CA LEU A 101 1.06 -17.01 9.11
C LEU A 101 2.43 -16.36 8.91
N ASN A 102 3.21 -16.91 7.98
CA ASN A 102 4.50 -16.36 7.58
C ASN A 102 4.33 -15.53 6.32
N THR A 103 4.69 -14.26 6.36
CA THR A 103 4.61 -13.35 5.21
C THR A 103 5.95 -13.13 4.50
N ASN A 104 7.04 -13.77 4.94
CA ASN A 104 8.31 -13.70 4.23
C ASN A 104 8.17 -14.33 2.84
N ALA A 105 8.34 -13.53 1.80
CA ALA A 105 8.15 -13.96 0.43
C ALA A 105 9.35 -14.78 -0.08
N ARG A 106 9.06 -15.90 -0.75
CA ARG A 106 9.97 -16.65 -1.60
C ARG A 106 9.80 -16.30 -3.07
N MET A 107 8.57 -16.06 -3.48
CA MET A 107 8.20 -15.71 -4.84
C MET A 107 7.06 -14.69 -4.76
N SER A 108 7.04 -13.76 -5.68
CA SER A 108 5.97 -12.77 -5.73
C SER A 108 5.67 -12.36 -7.19
N ALA A 109 4.42 -12.05 -7.43
CA ALA A 109 3.95 -11.41 -8.65
C ALA A 109 3.12 -10.17 -8.26
N VAL A 110 3.23 -9.11 -9.03
CA VAL A 110 2.46 -7.89 -8.83
C VAL A 110 1.68 -7.57 -10.09
N GLY A 111 0.50 -7.02 -9.91
CA GLY A 111 -0.31 -6.54 -11.03
C GLY A 111 0.39 -5.39 -11.76
N ALA A 112 0.21 -5.33 -13.07
CA ALA A 112 0.56 -4.19 -13.90
C ALA A 112 -0.74 -3.50 -14.33
N THR A 113 -1.09 -2.41 -13.65
CA THR A 113 -2.33 -1.67 -13.89
C THR A 113 -2.16 -0.20 -13.51
N SER A 114 -2.95 0.67 -14.14
CA SER A 114 -3.09 2.08 -13.75
C SER A 114 -4.32 2.35 -12.88
N THR A 115 -5.18 1.34 -12.69
CA THR A 115 -6.46 1.43 -11.96
C THR A 115 -6.41 0.77 -10.60
N PHE A 116 -7.50 0.82 -9.85
CA PHE A 116 -7.74 0.15 -8.60
C PHE A 116 -8.94 -0.81 -8.73
N PRO A 117 -8.97 -1.89 -7.93
CA PRO A 117 -7.99 -2.29 -6.93
C PRO A 117 -6.68 -2.77 -7.55
N ARG A 118 -5.57 -2.53 -6.88
CA ARG A 118 -4.25 -3.05 -7.25
C ARG A 118 -3.97 -4.32 -6.47
N THR A 119 -3.44 -5.34 -7.13
CA THR A 119 -3.24 -6.65 -6.52
C THR A 119 -1.78 -7.09 -6.57
N ALA A 120 -1.41 -7.89 -5.58
CA ALA A 120 -0.15 -8.61 -5.56
C ALA A 120 -0.35 -10.00 -4.95
N ILE A 121 0.44 -10.95 -5.41
CA ILE A 121 0.45 -12.33 -4.90
C ILE A 121 1.85 -12.62 -4.39
N SER A 122 1.94 -13.32 -3.28
CA SER A 122 3.21 -13.75 -2.72
C SER A 122 3.11 -15.17 -2.19
N VAL A 123 4.15 -15.95 -2.44
CA VAL A 123 4.31 -17.29 -1.84
C VAL A 123 5.31 -17.17 -0.72
N SER A 124 4.91 -17.56 0.48
CA SER A 124 5.77 -17.47 1.65
C SER A 124 6.90 -18.48 1.60
N ALA A 125 8.01 -18.15 2.25
CA ALA A 125 9.04 -19.11 2.59
C ALA A 125 8.47 -20.15 3.57
N ILE A 126 8.97 -21.37 3.49
CA ILE A 126 8.66 -22.42 4.46
C ILE A 126 9.37 -22.07 5.77
N SER A 127 8.64 -21.99 6.87
CA SER A 127 9.20 -21.82 8.20
C SER A 127 8.90 -23.04 9.07
N GLY A 128 9.95 -23.71 9.53
CA GLY A 128 9.82 -24.94 10.35
C GLY A 128 9.60 -26.22 9.54
N LYS A 129 9.75 -27.37 10.22
CA LYS A 129 9.75 -28.69 9.57
C LYS A 129 8.39 -29.13 9.00
N ASN A 130 7.27 -28.59 9.51
CA ASN A 130 5.92 -29.04 9.16
C ASN A 130 5.05 -27.94 8.55
N ASN A 131 5.62 -26.82 8.13
CA ASN A 131 4.87 -25.70 7.58
C ASN A 131 4.89 -25.75 6.06
N SER A 132 3.73 -25.92 5.47
CA SER A 132 3.53 -25.69 4.03
C SER A 132 3.61 -24.20 3.73
N PRO A 133 4.10 -23.81 2.55
CA PRO A 133 4.09 -22.41 2.14
C PRO A 133 2.66 -21.89 2.04
N LEU A 134 2.50 -20.59 2.21
CA LEU A 134 1.24 -19.90 2.05
C LEU A 134 1.25 -19.14 0.73
N LEU A 135 0.16 -19.22 0.00
CA LEU A 135 -0.15 -18.25 -1.04
C LEU A 135 -0.90 -17.09 -0.37
N LEU A 136 -0.37 -15.90 -0.49
CA LEU A 136 -0.90 -14.66 0.06
C LEU A 136 -1.41 -13.80 -1.09
N VAL A 137 -2.60 -13.28 -0.96
CA VAL A 137 -3.18 -12.31 -1.90
C VAL A 137 -3.31 -10.98 -1.18
N LEU A 138 -2.71 -9.96 -1.76
CA LEU A 138 -2.74 -8.59 -1.26
C LEU A 138 -3.57 -7.73 -2.21
N ASP A 139 -4.28 -6.79 -1.67
CA ASP A 139 -4.95 -5.76 -2.46
C ASP A 139 -4.80 -4.36 -1.86
N GLN A 140 -4.97 -3.37 -2.72
CA GLN A 140 -5.06 -1.96 -2.38
C GLN A 140 -6.30 -1.41 -3.08
N GLN A 141 -7.29 -0.97 -2.32
CA GLN A 141 -8.58 -0.56 -2.85
C GLN A 141 -8.56 0.81 -3.54
N ASP A 142 -7.72 1.72 -3.06
CA ASP A 142 -7.56 3.05 -3.62
C ASP A 142 -6.17 3.63 -3.33
N ALA A 143 -5.85 4.81 -3.87
CA ALA A 143 -4.54 5.44 -3.77
C ALA A 143 -4.13 5.85 -2.34
N ARG A 144 -5.08 5.98 -1.42
CA ARG A 144 -4.85 6.39 -0.02
C ARG A 144 -4.88 5.22 0.94
N SER A 145 -5.43 4.09 0.51
CA SER A 145 -5.48 2.86 1.30
C SER A 145 -4.13 2.15 1.31
N ASN A 146 -3.83 1.48 2.40
CA ASN A 146 -2.70 0.56 2.45
C ASN A 146 -2.98 -0.71 1.65
N TYR A 147 -1.93 -1.40 1.23
CA TYR A 147 -2.08 -2.80 0.84
C TYR A 147 -2.40 -3.63 2.07
N GLU A 148 -3.42 -4.47 1.98
CA GLU A 148 -3.85 -5.39 3.02
C GLU A 148 -3.86 -6.82 2.51
N MET A 149 -3.75 -7.80 3.38
CA MET A 149 -3.92 -9.18 3.01
C MET A 149 -5.41 -9.47 2.87
N TRP A 150 -5.85 -9.73 1.64
CA TRP A 150 -7.22 -10.06 1.31
C TRP A 150 -7.55 -11.54 1.52
N ALA A 151 -6.60 -12.43 1.20
CA ALA A 151 -6.75 -13.86 1.38
C ALA A 151 -5.39 -14.54 1.62
N TRP A 152 -5.43 -15.69 2.23
CA TRP A 152 -4.33 -16.64 2.23
C TRP A 152 -4.86 -18.08 2.08
N VAL A 153 -4.02 -18.92 1.52
CA VAL A 153 -4.28 -20.35 1.46
C VAL A 153 -2.98 -21.12 1.73
N ARG A 154 -3.10 -22.21 2.46
CA ARG A 154 -1.99 -23.12 2.68
C ARG A 154 -1.86 -24.05 1.48
N LEU A 155 -0.69 -24.07 0.87
CA LEU A 155 -0.41 -24.93 -0.28
C LEU A 155 -0.17 -26.36 0.17
N PHE A 156 -0.62 -27.31 -0.63
CA PHE A 156 -0.30 -28.73 -0.42
C PHE A 156 1.18 -29.00 -0.69
N ALA A 157 1.70 -30.05 -0.06
CA ALA A 157 3.04 -30.53 -0.36
C ALA A 157 3.15 -30.90 -1.86
N GLY A 158 4.19 -30.40 -2.52
CA GLY A 158 4.37 -30.61 -3.96
C GLY A 158 3.55 -29.71 -4.89
N ALA A 159 2.75 -28.80 -4.37
CA ALA A 159 2.06 -27.81 -5.20
C ALA A 159 3.07 -27.01 -6.04
N LYS A 160 2.85 -27.02 -7.35
CA LYS A 160 3.66 -26.24 -8.31
C LYS A 160 2.92 -24.96 -8.64
N ILE A 161 3.57 -23.83 -8.42
CA ILE A 161 3.05 -22.55 -8.88
C ILE A 161 3.79 -22.21 -10.18
N PRO A 162 3.07 -21.92 -11.26
CA PRO A 162 3.70 -21.50 -12.50
C PRO A 162 4.64 -20.32 -12.29
N ALA A 163 5.71 -20.26 -13.05
CA ALA A 163 6.58 -19.08 -13.05
C ALA A 163 5.76 -17.86 -13.49
N THR A 164 5.79 -16.83 -12.67
CA THR A 164 5.15 -15.54 -12.94
C THR A 164 6.19 -14.49 -13.23
N ALA A 165 5.81 -13.44 -13.95
CA ALA A 165 6.65 -12.26 -14.06
C ALA A 165 6.89 -11.68 -12.68
N GLY A 166 8.17 -11.45 -12.34
CA GLY A 166 8.54 -10.86 -11.04
C GLY A 166 8.07 -9.40 -10.93
N PRO A 167 8.20 -8.80 -9.72
CA PRO A 167 7.76 -7.42 -9.46
C PRO A 167 8.39 -6.36 -10.37
N ALA A 168 9.57 -6.64 -10.96
CA ALA A 168 10.21 -5.71 -11.88
C ALA A 168 9.47 -5.58 -13.22
N VAL A 169 8.77 -6.63 -13.64
CA VAL A 169 8.03 -6.68 -14.92
C VAL A 169 6.53 -6.47 -14.70
N GLY A 170 5.98 -7.10 -13.66
CA GLY A 170 4.55 -7.16 -13.37
C GLY A 170 3.80 -8.11 -14.29
N SER A 171 2.60 -8.47 -13.91
CA SER A 171 1.68 -9.31 -14.65
C SER A 171 0.44 -8.51 -15.02
N ALA A 172 -0.07 -8.66 -16.24
CA ALA A 172 -1.32 -8.01 -16.61
C ALA A 172 -2.43 -8.42 -15.64
N GLN A 173 -3.17 -7.44 -15.15
CA GLN A 173 -4.35 -7.67 -14.34
C GLN A 173 -5.51 -7.98 -15.28
N ILE A 174 -6.21 -9.05 -14.98
CA ILE A 174 -7.38 -9.47 -15.76
C ILE A 174 -8.60 -8.86 -15.11
N GLU A 175 -9.46 -8.24 -15.91
CA GLU A 175 -10.72 -7.68 -15.43
C GLU A 175 -11.66 -8.79 -14.94
N ALA A 176 -12.48 -8.46 -13.93
CA ALA A 176 -13.35 -9.44 -13.25
C ALA A 176 -14.42 -10.06 -14.16
N ASP A 177 -14.77 -9.40 -15.24
CA ASP A 177 -15.72 -9.83 -16.27
C ASP A 177 -15.06 -10.55 -17.45
N SER A 178 -13.75 -10.73 -17.42
CA SER A 178 -13.02 -11.43 -18.48
C SER A 178 -13.43 -12.91 -18.55
N THR A 179 -13.85 -13.35 -19.72
CA THR A 179 -14.18 -14.74 -19.98
C THR A 179 -13.01 -15.60 -20.44
N GLN A 180 -11.82 -15.00 -20.62
CA GLN A 180 -10.64 -15.68 -21.16
C GLN A 180 -10.14 -16.86 -20.30
N PHE A 181 -10.49 -16.89 -19.03
CA PHE A 181 -9.96 -17.84 -18.05
C PHE A 181 -11.06 -18.55 -17.28
N LEU A 182 -12.31 -18.51 -17.75
CA LEU A 182 -13.35 -19.34 -17.22
C LEU A 182 -13.07 -20.80 -17.63
N PHE A 183 -12.92 -21.66 -16.62
CA PHE A 183 -12.88 -23.08 -16.85
C PHE A 183 -14.26 -23.48 -17.38
N SER A 184 -14.28 -24.06 -18.57
CA SER A 184 -15.48 -24.65 -19.20
C SER A 184 -15.88 -25.93 -18.47
#